data_37de01ff6ed95888d4d311053b0da070
#
_entry.id   37de01ff6ed95888d4d311053b0da070
#
_cell.length_a   1.000
_cell.length_b   1.000
_cell.length_c   1.000
_cell.angle_alpha   90.00
_cell.angle_beta   90.00
_cell.angle_gamma   90.00
#
_symmetry.space_group_name_H-M   'P 1'
#
loop_
_entity.id
_entity.type
_entity.pdbx_description
1 polymer ?
#
loop_
_entity_poly.entity_id
_entity_poly.type
_entity_poly.pdbx_seq_one_letter_code
_entity_poly.pdbx_strand_id
1 'polypeptide(L)'
;MKFENTSVMNFKNAIRGMRNPHDSWDKSDSKEIEYDLQYNELENDLKTTAKNGCFKDNGCIMENNKMFILGNKDKELAISLIKGGSEHRKFLRQIFVSVDISAPLYWWKEFDTYKVATVSNSCSTMHTITKYKFNTHMFECKDLSKDGNAFLLAIIDKLNSLRKEYLETADKNIWKEISILLPESFIQKRTITMNYENLLGMCSKGQRRFHKLAEWSTDFINWARSLPYAQEFIFNDEINK
;
A
#
# COMPACT_ATOMS: atom_id res chain seq x y z
N MET A 1 2.79 -6.83 -9.18
CA MET A 1 2.81 -5.42 -8.71
C MET A 1 4.10 -5.14 -7.94
N LYS A 2 4.41 -3.85 -7.66
CA LYS A 2 5.58 -3.44 -6.90
C LYS A 2 5.17 -2.42 -5.84
N PHE A 3 5.70 -2.59 -4.62
CA PHE A 3 5.47 -1.69 -3.47
C PHE A 3 6.83 -1.23 -2.97
N GLU A 4 7.07 0.08 -2.95
CA GLU A 4 8.37 0.68 -2.62
C GLU A 4 8.16 1.85 -1.64
N ASN A 5 9.19 2.20 -0.89
CA ASN A 5 9.18 3.37 -0.01
C ASN A 5 8.02 3.39 0.98
N THR A 6 7.61 2.21 1.49
CA THR A 6 6.54 2.13 2.48
C THR A 6 6.98 2.78 3.79
N SER A 7 6.16 3.68 4.33
CA SER A 7 6.35 4.24 5.66
C SER A 7 5.02 4.28 6.42
N VAL A 8 5.08 4.04 7.74
CA VAL A 8 3.93 4.12 8.65
C VAL A 8 4.19 5.22 9.65
N MET A 9 3.24 6.12 9.84
CA MET A 9 3.41 7.35 10.61
C MET A 9 2.31 7.50 11.67
N ASN A 10 2.62 8.27 12.73
CA ASN A 10 1.70 8.72 13.76
C ASN A 10 1.11 7.58 14.64
N PHE A 11 1.77 6.43 14.69
CA PHE A 11 1.27 5.26 15.42
C PHE A 11 1.13 5.54 16.93
N LYS A 12 2.16 6.10 17.56
CA LYS A 12 2.19 6.49 18.98
C LYS A 12 1.00 7.36 19.35
N ASN A 13 0.75 8.44 18.58
CA ASN A 13 -0.34 9.38 18.89
C ASN A 13 -1.71 8.73 18.70
N ALA A 14 -1.86 7.83 17.72
CA ALA A 14 -3.09 7.08 17.52
C ALA A 14 -3.39 6.16 18.72
N ILE A 15 -2.39 5.43 19.22
CA ILE A 15 -2.52 4.55 20.40
C ILE A 15 -2.83 5.38 21.66
N ARG A 16 -2.15 6.52 21.85
CA ARG A 16 -2.48 7.45 22.92
C ARG A 16 -3.93 7.96 22.79
N GLY A 17 -4.33 8.34 21.58
CA GLY A 17 -5.66 8.89 21.28
C GLY A 17 -6.81 7.94 21.56
N MET A 18 -6.63 6.61 21.39
CA MET A 18 -7.67 5.62 21.68
C MET A 18 -8.04 5.53 23.18
N ARG A 19 -7.17 6.04 24.07
CA ARG A 19 -7.41 6.07 25.53
C ARG A 19 -8.13 7.33 26.01
N ASN A 20 -8.22 8.36 25.18
CA ASN A 20 -8.87 9.64 25.53
C ASN A 20 -10.31 9.46 26.05
N PRO A 21 -11.19 8.63 25.44
CA PRO A 21 -12.58 8.53 25.89
C PRO A 21 -12.76 8.03 27.33
N HIS A 22 -11.74 7.38 27.88
CA HIS A 22 -11.77 6.77 29.20
C HIS A 22 -10.77 7.41 30.17
N ASP A 23 -10.10 8.51 29.78
CA ASP A 23 -9.07 9.19 30.58
C ASP A 23 -8.09 8.18 31.21
N SER A 24 -7.60 7.24 30.41
CA SER A 24 -6.87 6.05 30.89
C SER A 24 -5.43 5.95 30.36
N TRP A 25 -4.76 7.09 30.17
CA TRP A 25 -3.38 7.13 29.66
C TRP A 25 -2.37 6.46 30.60
N ASP A 26 -2.60 6.52 31.90
CA ASP A 26 -1.83 5.86 32.96
C ASP A 26 -1.81 4.34 32.84
N LYS A 27 -2.77 3.76 32.12
CA LYS A 27 -2.89 2.31 31.88
C LYS A 27 -2.15 1.85 30.63
N SER A 28 -1.55 2.77 29.86
CA SER A 28 -0.76 2.42 28.69
C SER A 28 0.52 1.68 29.09
N ASP A 29 0.81 0.59 28.40
CA ASP A 29 2.03 -0.21 28.55
C ASP A 29 2.91 -0.20 27.29
N SER A 30 2.56 0.64 26.29
CA SER A 30 3.37 0.86 25.10
C SER A 30 4.61 1.71 25.44
N LYS A 31 5.70 1.46 24.72
CA LYS A 31 7.00 2.09 24.98
C LYS A 31 7.65 2.61 23.71
N GLU A 32 8.46 3.66 23.87
CA GLU A 32 9.44 4.08 22.87
C GLU A 32 10.83 3.66 23.33
N ILE A 33 11.59 3.08 22.44
CA ILE A 33 12.98 2.69 22.66
C ILE A 33 13.84 3.48 21.68
N GLU A 34 14.94 4.08 22.18
CA GLU A 34 15.95 4.68 21.31
C GLU A 34 16.66 3.56 20.54
N TYR A 35 16.69 3.68 19.22
CA TYR A 35 17.39 2.73 18.35
C TYR A 35 18.82 3.20 18.16
N ASP A 36 19.76 2.63 18.90
CA ASP A 36 21.18 2.81 18.66
C ASP A 36 21.66 1.73 17.66
N LEU A 37 22.11 2.16 16.50
CA LEU A 37 22.66 1.28 15.45
C LEU A 37 23.88 0.47 15.92
N GLN A 38 24.51 0.84 17.05
CA GLN A 38 25.65 0.13 17.61
C GLN A 38 25.27 -1.02 18.53
N TYR A 39 24.01 -1.16 18.96
CA TYR A 39 23.57 -2.23 19.85
C TYR A 39 23.08 -3.46 19.04
N ASN A 40 24.02 -4.32 18.64
CA ASN A 40 23.73 -5.63 18.04
C ASN A 40 23.22 -6.69 19.03
N GLU A 41 23.00 -6.35 20.29
CA GLU A 41 22.53 -7.27 21.34
C GLU A 41 21.22 -6.79 21.96
N LEU A 42 20.16 -6.76 21.16
CA LEU A 42 18.82 -6.70 21.73
C LEU A 42 18.52 -8.05 22.42
N GLU A 43 18.06 -7.99 23.67
CA GLU A 43 17.61 -9.15 24.44
C GLU A 43 16.65 -10.02 23.62
N ASN A 44 16.69 -11.32 23.82
CA ASN A 44 15.92 -12.30 23.02
C ASN A 44 14.40 -12.00 22.97
N ASP A 45 13.83 -11.38 24.01
CA ASP A 45 12.42 -10.97 24.06
C ASP A 45 12.11 -9.85 23.07
N LEU A 46 13.02 -8.88 22.88
CA LEU A 46 12.89 -7.83 21.87
C LEU A 46 13.08 -8.36 20.46
N LYS A 47 13.97 -9.35 20.27
CA LYS A 47 14.11 -10.05 18.98
C LYS A 47 12.86 -10.82 18.59
N THR A 48 12.15 -11.40 19.56
CA THR A 48 10.89 -12.12 19.32
C THR A 48 9.75 -11.17 19.01
N THR A 49 9.65 -10.04 19.70
CA THR A 49 8.67 -8.97 19.43
C THR A 49 8.96 -8.29 18.09
N ALA A 50 10.23 -8.09 17.79
CA ALA A 50 10.71 -7.59 16.52
C ALA A 50 10.43 -8.56 15.35
N LYS A 51 10.60 -9.87 15.54
CA LYS A 51 10.25 -10.89 14.55
C LYS A 51 8.76 -10.91 14.18
N ASN A 52 7.90 -10.51 15.12
CA ASN A 52 6.45 -10.55 14.94
C ASN A 52 5.84 -9.28 14.30
N GLY A 53 6.62 -8.26 13.95
CA GLY A 53 6.02 -7.08 13.33
C GLY A 53 6.94 -5.93 12.94
N CYS A 54 8.13 -5.79 13.49
CA CYS A 54 8.95 -4.58 13.31
C CYS A 54 10.16 -4.70 12.37
N PHE A 55 10.58 -5.88 11.94
CA PHE A 55 11.87 -6.08 11.27
C PHE A 55 11.83 -6.88 9.96
N LYS A 56 10.74 -6.81 9.22
CA LYS A 56 10.82 -7.13 7.80
C LYS A 56 10.94 -5.83 7.01
N ASP A 57 11.87 -5.77 6.13
CA ASP A 57 12.45 -4.70 5.33
C ASP A 57 11.58 -3.50 4.88
N ASN A 58 10.31 -3.38 5.27
CA ASN A 58 9.36 -2.43 4.72
C ASN A 58 8.44 -1.72 5.73
N GLY A 59 8.78 -1.53 6.98
CA GLY A 59 7.83 -0.81 7.83
C GLY A 59 8.11 -0.77 9.32
N CYS A 60 9.32 -0.46 9.71
CA CYS A 60 9.59 -0.12 11.09
C CYS A 60 8.90 1.22 11.42
N ILE A 61 8.15 1.26 12.53
CA ILE A 61 7.66 2.52 13.08
C ILE A 61 8.85 3.22 13.71
N MET A 62 9.65 3.88 12.89
CA MET A 62 10.78 4.68 13.31
C MET A 62 10.45 6.14 13.08
N GLU A 63 10.18 6.85 14.14
CA GLU A 63 10.15 8.32 14.13
C GLU A 63 11.33 8.82 14.95
N ASN A 64 12.22 9.62 14.35
CA ASN A 64 13.34 10.28 15.03
C ASN A 64 14.29 9.32 15.78
N ASN A 65 14.69 8.20 15.17
CA ASN A 65 15.53 7.15 15.78
C ASN A 65 14.92 6.47 17.01
N LYS A 66 13.60 6.56 17.19
CA LYS A 66 12.88 5.86 18.24
C LYS A 66 11.96 4.81 17.64
N MET A 67 12.03 3.62 18.20
CA MET A 67 11.15 2.49 17.87
C MET A 67 9.98 2.46 18.83
N PHE A 68 8.75 2.49 18.30
CA PHE A 68 7.55 2.32 19.10
C PHE A 68 7.18 0.85 19.24
N ILE A 69 6.99 0.37 20.46
CA ILE A 69 6.55 -0.97 20.80
C ILE A 69 5.17 -0.91 21.43
N LEU A 70 4.21 -1.58 20.81
CA LEU A 70 2.84 -1.67 21.32
C LEU A 70 2.78 -2.65 22.49
N GLY A 71 2.31 -2.18 23.65
CA GLY A 71 2.09 -2.99 24.83
C GLY A 71 0.86 -3.89 24.71
N ASN A 72 0.79 -4.96 25.50
CA ASN A 72 -0.31 -5.92 25.46
C ASN A 72 -1.65 -5.30 25.86
N LYS A 73 -1.70 -4.46 26.88
CA LYS A 73 -2.94 -3.77 27.30
C LYS A 73 -3.46 -2.81 26.24
N ASP A 74 -2.56 -2.09 25.57
CA ASP A 74 -2.92 -1.23 24.45
C ASP A 74 -3.40 -2.04 23.25
N LYS A 75 -2.78 -3.16 22.97
CA LYS A 75 -3.18 -4.08 21.90
C LYS A 75 -4.58 -4.67 22.15
N GLU A 76 -4.87 -5.13 23.36
CA GLU A 76 -6.18 -5.66 23.74
C GLU A 76 -7.28 -4.60 23.62
N LEU A 77 -7.00 -3.37 24.09
CA LEU A 77 -7.91 -2.24 23.95
C LEU A 77 -8.17 -1.93 22.47
N ALA A 78 -7.12 -1.84 21.65
CA ALA A 78 -7.23 -1.58 20.23
C ALA A 78 -8.12 -2.63 19.52
N ILE A 79 -7.87 -3.91 19.78
CA ILE A 79 -8.68 -5.03 19.23
C ILE A 79 -10.14 -4.90 19.66
N SER A 80 -10.40 -4.58 20.93
CA SER A 80 -11.76 -4.36 21.44
C SER A 80 -12.46 -3.22 20.71
N LEU A 81 -11.78 -2.09 20.52
CA LEU A 81 -12.31 -0.94 19.79
C LEU A 81 -12.56 -1.25 18.30
N ILE A 82 -11.69 -2.03 17.66
CA ILE A 82 -11.88 -2.47 16.28
C ILE A 82 -13.15 -3.32 16.16
N LYS A 83 -13.36 -4.27 17.08
CA LYS A 83 -14.57 -5.10 17.13
C LYS A 83 -15.84 -4.29 17.41
N GLY A 84 -15.73 -3.19 18.15
CA GLY A 84 -16.82 -2.26 18.44
C GLY A 84 -17.34 -1.46 17.24
N GLY A 85 -16.64 -1.50 16.08
CA GLY A 85 -17.08 -0.87 14.85
C GLY A 85 -16.51 0.53 14.60
N SER A 86 -16.95 1.19 13.54
CA SER A 86 -16.35 2.42 12.99
C SER A 86 -16.33 3.59 13.97
N GLU A 87 -17.31 3.68 14.87
CA GLU A 87 -17.38 4.76 15.87
C GLU A 87 -16.37 4.60 17.00
N HIS A 88 -15.92 3.37 17.25
CA HIS A 88 -14.97 3.07 18.31
C HIS A 88 -13.52 3.03 17.79
N ARG A 89 -13.28 2.55 16.58
CA ARG A 89 -11.94 2.37 15.98
C ARG A 89 -11.37 3.62 15.29
N LYS A 90 -11.80 4.82 15.70
CA LYS A 90 -11.34 6.10 15.08
C LYS A 90 -9.83 6.27 15.08
N PHE A 91 -9.13 5.68 16.03
CA PHE A 91 -7.66 5.73 16.12
C PHE A 91 -6.98 5.15 14.86
N LEU A 92 -7.60 4.17 14.16
CA LEU A 92 -7.06 3.64 12.92
C LEU A 92 -6.95 4.71 11.80
N ARG A 93 -7.81 5.74 11.85
CA ARG A 93 -7.79 6.86 10.89
C ARG A 93 -6.61 7.79 11.13
N GLN A 94 -5.95 7.68 12.29
CA GLN A 94 -4.78 8.46 12.66
C GLN A 94 -3.46 7.74 12.36
N ILE A 95 -3.49 6.46 12.00
CA ILE A 95 -2.31 5.71 11.57
C ILE A 95 -2.21 5.82 10.05
N PHE A 96 -1.25 6.60 9.56
CA PHE A 96 -1.06 6.83 8.13
C PHE A 96 -0.03 5.89 7.55
N VAL A 97 -0.26 5.52 6.28
CA VAL A 97 0.67 4.74 5.47
C VAL A 97 0.92 5.49 4.18
N SER A 98 2.19 5.72 3.86
CA SER A 98 2.62 6.22 2.55
C SER A 98 3.39 5.14 1.82
N VAL A 99 3.13 4.95 0.52
CA VAL A 99 3.76 3.91 -0.29
C VAL A 99 3.77 4.29 -1.77
N ASP A 100 4.84 3.94 -2.47
CA ASP A 100 4.90 3.98 -3.92
C ASP A 100 4.40 2.64 -4.48
N ILE A 101 3.32 2.67 -5.25
CA ILE A 101 2.73 1.47 -5.87
C ILE A 101 2.88 1.58 -7.39
N SER A 102 3.47 0.54 -8.02
CA SER A 102 3.45 0.35 -9.47
C SER A 102 2.46 -0.77 -9.81
N ALA A 103 1.38 -0.40 -10.51
CA ALA A 103 0.27 -1.30 -10.82
C ALA A 103 -0.33 -0.98 -12.19
N PRO A 104 -1.01 -1.94 -12.85
CA PRO A 104 -1.68 -1.71 -14.11
C PRO A 104 -2.91 -0.80 -13.96
N LEU A 105 -3.30 -0.10 -15.03
CA LEU A 105 -4.41 0.85 -14.99
C LEU A 105 -5.73 0.20 -14.57
N TYR A 106 -5.99 -1.05 -14.97
CA TYR A 106 -7.20 -1.78 -14.55
C TYR A 106 -7.26 -1.99 -13.03
N TRP A 107 -6.11 -2.18 -12.34
CA TRP A 107 -6.04 -2.28 -10.89
C TRP A 107 -6.32 -0.93 -10.22
N TRP A 108 -5.79 0.15 -10.80
CA TRP A 108 -6.03 1.49 -10.29
C TRP A 108 -7.50 1.89 -10.33
N LYS A 109 -8.27 1.43 -11.33
CA LYS A 109 -9.72 1.66 -11.38
C LYS A 109 -10.45 1.10 -10.17
N GLU A 110 -10.05 -0.08 -9.71
CA GLU A 110 -10.59 -0.67 -8.47
C GLU A 110 -10.14 0.12 -7.25
N PHE A 111 -8.83 0.43 -7.15
CA PHE A 111 -8.27 1.19 -6.04
C PHE A 111 -8.93 2.57 -5.92
N ASP A 112 -9.20 3.25 -7.01
CA ASP A 112 -9.80 4.60 -7.06
C ASP A 112 -11.25 4.61 -6.53
N THR A 113 -11.88 3.47 -6.26
CA THR A 113 -13.18 3.40 -5.58
C THR A 113 -13.06 3.74 -4.08
N TYR A 114 -11.89 3.59 -3.48
CA TYR A 114 -11.60 3.88 -2.06
C TYR A 114 -11.10 5.32 -1.89
N LYS A 115 -11.98 6.30 -2.15
CA LYS A 115 -11.60 7.74 -2.21
C LYS A 115 -11.49 8.43 -0.86
N VAL A 116 -12.20 7.95 0.16
CA VAL A 116 -12.25 8.63 1.45
C VAL A 116 -10.93 8.46 2.19
N ALA A 117 -10.27 9.57 2.51
CA ALA A 117 -8.99 9.62 3.20
C ALA A 117 -7.83 8.89 2.50
N THR A 118 -7.92 8.72 1.18
CA THR A 118 -6.81 8.31 0.33
C THR A 118 -6.37 9.48 -0.56
N VAL A 119 -5.06 9.68 -0.67
CA VAL A 119 -4.46 10.70 -1.55
C VAL A 119 -3.52 9.98 -2.50
N SER A 120 -3.66 10.29 -3.80
CA SER A 120 -2.88 9.68 -4.87
C SER A 120 -2.16 10.73 -5.69
N ASN A 121 -0.83 10.61 -5.80
CA ASN A 121 -0.02 11.41 -6.67
C ASN A 121 0.60 10.51 -7.75
N SER A 122 0.06 10.57 -8.97
CA SER A 122 0.42 9.66 -10.05
C SER A 122 1.53 10.20 -10.94
N CYS A 123 2.35 9.31 -11.48
CA CYS A 123 3.17 9.61 -12.64
C CYS A 123 2.24 9.92 -13.83
N SER A 124 2.27 11.17 -14.28
CA SER A 124 1.35 11.65 -15.30
C SER A 124 1.64 11.02 -16.67
N THR A 125 0.71 10.25 -17.21
CA THR A 125 0.80 9.78 -18.60
C THR A 125 0.82 10.93 -19.58
N MET A 126 0.11 12.05 -19.30
CA MET A 126 0.11 13.23 -20.16
C MET A 126 1.50 13.81 -20.43
N HIS A 127 2.39 13.75 -19.42
CA HIS A 127 3.72 14.35 -19.52
C HIS A 127 4.81 13.33 -19.82
N THR A 128 4.56 12.06 -19.61
CA THR A 128 5.61 11.04 -19.63
C THR A 128 5.42 9.94 -20.66
N ILE A 129 4.22 9.78 -21.24
CA ILE A 129 3.88 8.64 -22.10
C ILE A 129 4.79 8.52 -23.32
N THR A 130 5.27 9.64 -23.86
CA THR A 130 6.17 9.67 -25.02
C THR A 130 7.64 9.77 -24.65
N LYS A 131 7.97 9.86 -23.35
CA LYS A 131 9.34 10.05 -22.89
C LYS A 131 10.24 8.84 -23.20
N TYR A 132 9.72 7.63 -23.03
CA TYR A 132 10.48 6.40 -23.25
C TYR A 132 9.85 5.57 -24.36
N LYS A 133 10.67 4.75 -25.02
CA LYS A 133 10.21 3.73 -25.96
C LYS A 133 9.42 2.68 -25.21
N PHE A 134 8.22 2.35 -25.69
CA PHE A 134 7.40 1.29 -25.10
C PHE A 134 8.08 -0.07 -25.24
N ASN A 135 8.00 -0.88 -24.18
CA ASN A 135 8.47 -2.25 -24.12
C ASN A 135 7.55 -3.08 -23.22
N THR A 136 7.70 -4.40 -23.24
CA THR A 136 6.85 -5.33 -22.50
C THR A 136 6.85 -5.12 -20.99
N HIS A 137 7.95 -4.66 -20.39
CA HIS A 137 8.04 -4.41 -18.94
C HIS A 137 7.18 -3.24 -18.46
N MET A 138 6.65 -2.44 -19.40
CA MET A 138 5.72 -1.35 -19.09
C MET A 138 4.27 -1.83 -19.01
N PHE A 139 4.01 -3.11 -19.19
CA PHE A 139 2.67 -3.69 -19.22
C PHE A 139 2.59 -4.94 -18.35
N GLU A 140 1.47 -5.13 -17.67
CA GLU A 140 1.16 -6.39 -17.03
C GLU A 140 0.72 -7.40 -18.09
N CYS A 141 1.51 -8.44 -18.27
CA CYS A 141 1.30 -9.44 -19.33
C CYS A 141 1.52 -10.88 -18.88
N LYS A 142 1.71 -11.10 -17.56
CA LYS A 142 2.08 -12.38 -16.97
C LYS A 142 1.10 -13.50 -17.32
N ASP A 143 -0.20 -13.20 -17.34
CA ASP A 143 -1.26 -14.19 -17.53
C ASP A 143 -1.84 -14.18 -18.95
N LEU A 144 -1.18 -13.51 -19.91
CA LEU A 144 -1.60 -13.51 -21.30
C LEU A 144 -1.31 -14.87 -21.97
N SER A 145 -2.25 -15.33 -22.80
CA SER A 145 -2.01 -16.43 -23.72
C SER A 145 -0.91 -16.09 -24.74
N LYS A 146 -0.43 -17.08 -25.48
CA LYS A 146 0.54 -16.87 -26.57
C LYS A 146 0.03 -15.85 -27.59
N ASP A 147 -1.23 -15.96 -27.99
CA ASP A 147 -1.86 -15.05 -28.97
C ASP A 147 -2.07 -13.66 -28.35
N GLY A 148 -2.48 -13.59 -27.09
CA GLY A 148 -2.57 -12.33 -26.35
C GLY A 148 -1.25 -11.59 -26.27
N ASN A 149 -0.15 -12.30 -26.01
CA ASN A 149 1.20 -11.71 -26.02
C ASN A 149 1.60 -11.22 -27.43
N ALA A 150 1.32 -11.98 -28.48
CA ALA A 150 1.59 -11.54 -29.84
C ALA A 150 0.82 -10.26 -30.20
N PHE A 151 -0.45 -10.17 -29.77
CA PHE A 151 -1.27 -8.98 -29.97
C PHE A 151 -0.73 -7.77 -29.17
N LEU A 152 -0.33 -7.96 -27.92
CA LEU A 152 0.31 -6.90 -27.13
C LEU A 152 1.58 -6.37 -27.81
N LEU A 153 2.42 -7.25 -28.38
CA LEU A 153 3.61 -6.84 -29.12
C LEU A 153 3.26 -5.96 -30.33
N ALA A 154 2.22 -6.33 -31.10
CA ALA A 154 1.75 -5.52 -32.21
C ALA A 154 1.25 -4.13 -31.78
N ILE A 155 0.57 -4.04 -30.63
CA ILE A 155 0.18 -2.76 -30.03
C ILE A 155 1.42 -1.95 -29.63
N ILE A 156 2.40 -2.56 -29.00
CA ILE A 156 3.66 -1.90 -28.60
C ILE A 156 4.38 -1.32 -29.82
N ASP A 157 4.44 -2.08 -30.92
CA ASP A 157 5.05 -1.61 -32.17
C ASP A 157 4.29 -0.42 -32.76
N LYS A 158 2.95 -0.46 -32.77
CA LYS A 158 2.12 0.67 -33.21
C LYS A 158 2.33 1.91 -32.32
N LEU A 159 2.32 1.74 -31.00
CA LEU A 159 2.59 2.82 -30.04
C LEU A 159 3.98 3.45 -30.24
N ASN A 160 4.99 2.63 -30.55
CA ASN A 160 6.33 3.13 -30.83
C ASN A 160 6.42 3.88 -32.17
N SER A 161 5.67 3.43 -33.20
CA SER A 161 5.57 4.16 -34.46
C SER A 161 4.94 5.54 -34.26
N LEU A 162 3.80 5.61 -33.56
CA LEU A 162 3.13 6.86 -33.24
C LEU A 162 4.00 7.77 -32.35
N ARG A 163 4.71 7.19 -31.37
CA ARG A 163 5.66 7.93 -30.56
C ARG A 163 6.75 8.60 -31.41
N LYS A 164 7.34 7.89 -32.36
CA LYS A 164 8.35 8.42 -33.28
C LYS A 164 7.80 9.61 -34.06
N GLU A 165 6.62 9.44 -34.67
CA GLU A 165 5.94 10.48 -35.43
C GLU A 165 5.61 11.71 -34.58
N TYR A 166 5.13 11.49 -33.34
CA TYR A 166 4.87 12.58 -32.39
C TYR A 166 6.13 13.38 -32.04
N LEU A 167 7.26 12.71 -31.85
CA LEU A 167 8.54 13.37 -31.53
C LEU A 167 9.08 14.22 -32.69
N GLU A 168 8.71 13.87 -33.95
CA GLU A 168 9.11 14.61 -35.14
C GLU A 168 8.15 15.80 -35.42
N THR A 169 6.84 15.63 -35.14
CA THR A 169 5.81 16.58 -35.57
C THR A 169 5.21 17.42 -34.43
N ALA A 170 5.27 16.92 -33.19
CA ALA A 170 4.58 17.46 -32.03
C ALA A 170 3.03 17.56 -32.22
N ASP A 171 2.45 16.73 -33.14
CA ASP A 171 1.02 16.77 -33.42
C ASP A 171 0.21 16.18 -32.24
N LYS A 172 -0.68 16.99 -31.68
CA LYS A 172 -1.55 16.61 -30.56
C LYS A 172 -2.52 15.48 -30.90
N ASN A 173 -2.87 15.29 -32.17
CA ASN A 173 -3.74 14.19 -32.58
C ASN A 173 -3.03 12.86 -32.48
N ILE A 174 -1.75 12.80 -32.83
CA ILE A 174 -0.90 11.60 -32.66
C ILE A 174 -0.74 11.29 -31.18
N TRP A 175 -0.49 12.29 -30.35
CA TRP A 175 -0.43 12.10 -28.90
C TRP A 175 -1.76 11.52 -28.36
N LYS A 176 -2.89 12.03 -28.84
CA LYS A 176 -4.22 11.54 -28.47
C LYS A 176 -4.45 10.10 -28.92
N GLU A 177 -4.01 9.73 -30.14
CA GLU A 177 -4.07 8.36 -30.64
C GLU A 177 -3.26 7.39 -29.75
N ILE A 178 -2.05 7.77 -29.32
CA ILE A 178 -1.27 6.99 -28.34
C ILE A 178 -2.08 6.77 -27.06
N SER A 179 -2.71 7.81 -26.54
CA SER A 179 -3.50 7.74 -25.31
C SER A 179 -4.74 6.84 -25.44
N ILE A 180 -5.40 6.84 -26.61
CA ILE A 180 -6.57 6.01 -26.89
C ILE A 180 -6.18 4.53 -27.02
N LEU A 181 -5.03 4.25 -27.64
CA LEU A 181 -4.55 2.88 -27.89
C LEU A 181 -3.80 2.27 -26.70
N LEU A 182 -3.54 3.04 -25.65
CA LEU A 182 -2.82 2.56 -24.47
C LEU A 182 -3.63 1.49 -23.73
N PRO A 183 -3.14 0.23 -23.65
CA PRO A 183 -3.86 -0.83 -22.96
C PRO A 183 -4.00 -0.56 -21.45
N GLU A 184 -5.07 -1.04 -20.86
CA GLU A 184 -5.31 -1.02 -19.40
C GLU A 184 -4.24 -1.79 -18.60
N SER A 185 -3.49 -2.67 -19.26
CA SER A 185 -2.35 -3.36 -18.66
C SER A 185 -1.11 -2.47 -18.49
N PHE A 186 -1.13 -1.21 -18.98
CA PHE A 186 -0.04 -0.26 -18.78
C PHE A 186 0.19 0.00 -17.29
N ILE A 187 1.45 -0.16 -16.85
CA ILE A 187 1.82 0.00 -15.44
C ILE A 187 2.08 1.47 -15.14
N GLN A 188 1.32 2.02 -14.20
CA GLN A 188 1.49 3.37 -13.70
C GLN A 188 1.98 3.35 -12.26
N LYS A 189 2.98 4.17 -11.94
CA LYS A 189 3.45 4.37 -10.58
C LYS A 189 2.68 5.54 -9.94
N ARG A 190 2.23 5.33 -8.70
CA ARG A 190 1.61 6.37 -7.86
C ARG A 190 2.17 6.32 -6.45
N THR A 191 2.40 7.47 -5.85
CA THR A 191 2.60 7.60 -4.41
C THR A 191 1.23 7.75 -3.74
N ILE A 192 0.91 6.85 -2.84
CA ILE A 192 -0.39 6.81 -2.15
C ILE A 192 -0.16 7.10 -0.67
N THR A 193 -1.01 7.95 -0.10
CA THR A 193 -1.17 8.06 1.34
C THR A 193 -2.58 7.66 1.72
N MET A 194 -2.70 6.75 2.69
CA MET A 194 -3.95 6.21 3.22
C MET A 194 -3.79 5.95 4.72
N ASN A 195 -4.82 5.43 5.38
CA ASN A 195 -4.75 5.08 6.79
C ASN A 195 -5.16 3.61 7.04
N TYR A 196 -4.96 3.14 8.28
CA TYR A 196 -5.29 1.77 8.66
C TYR A 196 -6.78 1.45 8.58
N GLU A 197 -7.68 2.43 8.74
CA GLU A 197 -9.12 2.24 8.52
C GLU A 197 -9.44 1.94 7.05
N ASN A 198 -8.74 2.62 6.10
CA ASN A 198 -8.85 2.30 4.67
C ASN A 198 -8.37 0.88 4.39
N LEU A 199 -7.20 0.51 4.92
CA LEU A 199 -6.64 -0.83 4.75
C LEU A 199 -7.54 -1.91 5.34
N LEU A 200 -8.13 -1.68 6.52
CA LEU A 200 -9.10 -2.60 7.12
C LEU A 200 -10.29 -2.86 6.17
N GLY A 201 -10.82 -1.80 5.53
CA GLY A 201 -11.87 -1.92 4.53
C GLY A 201 -11.43 -2.68 3.27
N MET A 202 -10.30 -2.25 2.68
CA MET A 202 -9.74 -2.84 1.45
C MET A 202 -9.32 -4.30 1.62
N CYS A 203 -8.89 -4.69 2.84
CA CYS A 203 -8.43 -6.03 3.18
C CYS A 203 -9.50 -6.86 3.88
N SER A 204 -10.76 -6.40 3.96
CA SER A 204 -11.86 -7.13 4.61
C SER A 204 -12.04 -8.52 4.00
N LYS A 205 -12.54 -9.46 4.80
CA LYS A 205 -12.74 -10.85 4.39
C LYS A 205 -13.57 -10.97 3.10
N GLY A 206 -14.63 -10.17 2.98
CA GLY A 206 -15.48 -10.12 1.78
C GLY A 206 -14.70 -9.67 0.54
N GLN A 207 -13.96 -8.57 0.66
CA GLN A 207 -13.15 -8.01 -0.43
C GLN A 207 -12.03 -8.97 -0.87
N ARG A 208 -11.28 -9.56 0.06
CA ARG A 208 -10.24 -10.57 -0.24
C ARG A 208 -10.82 -11.79 -0.95
N ARG A 209 -11.94 -12.29 -0.45
CA ARG A 209 -12.55 -13.53 -0.90
C ARG A 209 -13.11 -13.46 -2.30
N PHE A 210 -13.67 -12.33 -2.69
CA PHE A 210 -14.38 -12.18 -3.97
C PHE A 210 -13.59 -11.42 -5.02
N HIS A 211 -12.43 -10.85 -4.67
CA HIS A 211 -11.65 -10.10 -5.62
C HIS A 211 -10.98 -11.03 -6.64
N LYS A 212 -11.28 -10.81 -7.93
CA LYS A 212 -10.79 -11.67 -9.03
C LYS A 212 -9.37 -11.31 -9.46
N LEU A 213 -8.92 -10.09 -9.17
CA LEU A 213 -7.57 -9.65 -9.54
C LEU A 213 -6.57 -10.24 -8.55
N ALA A 214 -5.62 -11.05 -9.05
CA ALA A 214 -4.55 -11.62 -8.24
C ALA A 214 -3.65 -10.53 -7.63
N GLU A 215 -3.47 -9.43 -8.32
CA GLU A 215 -2.75 -8.24 -7.85
C GLU A 215 -3.39 -7.65 -6.60
N TRP A 216 -4.71 -7.79 -6.42
CA TRP A 216 -5.39 -7.39 -5.20
C TRP A 216 -5.34 -8.48 -4.14
N SER A 217 -5.87 -9.64 -4.46
CA SER A 217 -6.05 -10.74 -3.49
C SER A 217 -4.74 -11.39 -3.03
N THR A 218 -3.65 -11.19 -3.76
CA THR A 218 -2.32 -11.71 -3.44
C THR A 218 -1.34 -10.59 -3.15
N ASP A 219 -1.00 -9.76 -4.13
CA ASP A 219 0.11 -8.81 -4.02
C ASP A 219 -0.19 -7.70 -3.00
N PHE A 220 -1.36 -7.03 -3.14
CA PHE A 220 -1.75 -5.96 -2.23
C PHE A 220 -2.01 -6.47 -0.81
N ILE A 221 -2.70 -7.61 -0.67
CA ILE A 221 -2.96 -8.23 0.63
C ILE A 221 -1.66 -8.65 1.33
N ASN A 222 -0.70 -9.25 0.61
CA ASN A 222 0.59 -9.63 1.18
C ASN A 222 1.42 -8.41 1.60
N TRP A 223 1.40 -7.34 0.81
CA TRP A 223 2.00 -6.08 1.22
C TRP A 223 1.33 -5.53 2.49
N ALA A 224 0.01 -5.48 2.54
CA ALA A 224 -0.71 -4.99 3.72
C ALA A 224 -0.41 -5.82 4.98
N ARG A 225 -0.20 -7.13 4.84
CA ARG A 225 0.21 -8.03 5.94
C ARG A 225 1.61 -7.73 6.47
N SER A 226 2.48 -7.14 5.67
CA SER A 226 3.84 -6.78 6.09
C SER A 226 3.88 -5.50 6.95
N LEU A 227 2.77 -4.76 7.05
CA LEU A 227 2.70 -3.53 7.85
C LEU A 227 2.73 -3.83 9.35
N PRO A 228 3.25 -2.90 10.17
CA PRO A 228 3.29 -3.07 11.61
C PRO A 228 1.91 -3.37 12.22
N TYR A 229 1.82 -4.39 13.06
CA TYR A 229 0.59 -4.82 13.74
C TYR A 229 -0.61 -5.05 12.80
N ALA A 230 -0.34 -5.35 11.52
CA ALA A 230 -1.38 -5.56 10.52
C ALA A 230 -2.29 -6.74 10.87
N GLN A 231 -1.74 -7.81 11.46
CA GLN A 231 -2.51 -8.98 11.86
C GLN A 231 -3.57 -8.61 12.90
N GLU A 232 -3.22 -7.77 13.87
CA GLU A 232 -4.10 -7.34 14.95
C GLU A 232 -5.10 -6.28 14.49
N PHE A 233 -4.69 -5.34 13.62
CA PHE A 233 -5.47 -4.14 13.32
C PHE A 233 -6.20 -4.19 11.98
N ILE A 234 -5.66 -4.90 10.99
CA ILE A 234 -6.22 -4.99 9.65
C ILE A 234 -6.87 -6.37 9.41
N PHE A 235 -6.22 -7.46 9.89
CA PHE A 235 -6.60 -8.84 9.64
C PHE A 235 -7.14 -9.55 10.89
N ASN A 236 -7.63 -8.82 11.86
CA ASN A 236 -8.08 -9.33 13.15
C ASN A 236 -9.26 -10.33 13.04
N ASP A 237 -10.02 -10.27 11.95
CA ASP A 237 -11.07 -11.24 11.62
C ASP A 237 -10.54 -12.67 11.36
N GLU A 238 -9.22 -12.85 11.26
CA GLU A 238 -8.55 -14.13 11.08
C GLU A 238 -8.04 -14.75 12.40
N ILE A 239 -7.93 -13.97 13.48
CA ILE A 239 -7.38 -14.42 14.77
C ILE A 239 -8.33 -15.39 15.51
N ASN A 240 -9.62 -15.38 15.18
CA ASN A 240 -10.65 -16.15 15.89
C ASN A 240 -11.13 -17.38 15.11
N LYS A 241 -10.25 -17.99 14.32
CA LYS A 241 -10.44 -19.30 13.69
C LYS A 241 -9.39 -20.26 14.27
#